data_5612e9ec612542e666aeb71a1280e7bf
#
_entry.id   5612e9ec612542e666aeb71a1280e7bf
#
_cell.length_a   1.000
_cell.length_b   1.000
_cell.length_c   1.000
_cell.angle_alpha   90.00
_cell.angle_beta   90.00
_cell.angle_gamma   90.00
#
_symmetry.space_group_name_H-M   'P 1'
#
loop_
_entity.id
_entity.type
_entity.pdbx_description
1 polymer ?
#
loop_
_entity_poly.entity_id
_entity_poly.type
_entity_poly.pdbx_seq_one_letter_code
_entity_poly.pdbx_strand_id
1 'polypeptide(L)' 'MATKDKSTESVYRVTEVIGTSNQSWEDAAKTAVQTAAGTLRDLRVAEVVKMDVKIEDGKVTEYRTRLQLSFKYEG' A
#
# COMPACT_ATOMS: atom_id res chain seq x y z
N MET A 1 -21.81 -19.11 -18.69
CA MET A 1 -21.20 -18.96 -18.37
C MET A 1 -20.71 -18.84 -17.99
N ALA A 2 -20.77 -18.94 -18.04
CA ALA A 2 -20.16 -18.91 -17.53
C ALA A 2 -19.76 -18.87 -16.87
N THR A 3 -19.74 -19.15 -16.81
CA THR A 3 -19.13 -19.18 -16.17
C THR A 3 -18.64 -18.88 -15.61
N LYS A 4 -18.50 -18.98 -15.59
CA LYS A 4 -17.90 -18.80 -14.91
C LYS A 4 -17.25 -18.02 -14.57
N ASP A 5 -17.52 -17.95 -14.84
CA ASP A 5 -16.71 -17.17 -14.47
C ASP A 5 -16.49 -16.59 -13.12
N LYS A 6 -16.12 -17.22 -12.44
CA LYS A 6 -15.87 -16.93 -11.11
C LYS A 6 -14.72 -16.03 -10.90
N SER A 7 -13.90 -15.94 -11.91
CA SER A 7 -12.74 -15.06 -11.87
C SER A 7 -13.13 -13.59 -11.85
N THR A 8 -14.37 -13.27 -12.20
CA THR A 8 -14.83 -11.89 -12.18
C THR A 8 -15.46 -11.51 -10.84
N GLU A 9 -15.69 -12.49 -10.00
CA GLU A 9 -16.27 -12.23 -8.70
C GLU A 9 -15.24 -12.60 -7.64
N SER A 10 -14.55 -11.62 -7.14
CA SER A 10 -13.46 -11.82 -6.21
C SER A 10 -13.68 -11.03 -4.95
N VAL A 11 -13.03 -11.48 -3.90
CA VAL A 11 -13.01 -10.78 -2.63
C VAL A 11 -11.58 -10.36 -2.35
N TYR A 12 -11.41 -9.13 -1.91
CA TYR A 12 -10.11 -8.61 -1.56
C TYR A 12 -10.04 -8.32 -0.08
N ARG A 13 -8.86 -8.48 0.48
CA ARG A 13 -8.59 -8.02 1.82
C ARG A 13 -7.79 -6.74 1.72
N VAL A 14 -7.97 -5.87 2.69
CA VAL A 14 -7.28 -4.59 2.72
C VAL A 14 -6.52 -4.44 4.01
N THR A 15 -5.28 -4.02 3.90
CA THR A 15 -4.43 -3.72 5.04
C THR A 15 -3.86 -2.33 4.85
N GLU A 16 -3.80 -1.56 5.92
CA GLU A 16 -3.26 -0.22 5.85
C GLU A 16 -1.84 -0.19 6.40
N VAL A 17 -0.95 0.49 5.69
CA VAL A 17 0.44 0.64 6.09
C VAL A 17 0.88 2.07 5.86
N ILE A 18 1.96 2.47 6.51
CA ILE A 18 2.58 3.76 6.28
C ILE A 18 4.02 3.51 5.88
N GLY A 19 4.38 4.00 4.69
CA GLY A 19 5.77 3.98 4.26
C GLY A 19 6.43 5.31 4.59
N THR A 20 7.72 5.28 4.82
CA THR A 20 8.48 6.49 5.11
C THR A 20 9.70 6.55 4.21
N SER A 21 10.15 7.77 3.95
CA SER A 21 11.33 8.02 3.14
C SER A 21 11.87 9.39 3.46
N ASN A 22 13.17 9.56 3.40
CA ASN A 22 13.73 10.90 3.54
C ASN A 22 13.89 11.58 2.19
N GLN A 23 13.36 11.00 1.12
CA GLN A 23 13.51 11.53 -0.22
C GLN A 23 12.21 12.02 -0.85
N SER A 24 11.16 11.22 -0.80
CA SER A 24 9.91 11.59 -1.44
C SER A 24 8.76 10.72 -0.97
N TRP A 25 7.53 11.20 -1.23
CA TRP A 25 6.34 10.39 -0.94
C TRP A 25 6.28 9.18 -1.86
N GLU A 26 6.73 9.33 -3.10
CA GLU A 26 6.76 8.22 -4.05
C GLU A 26 7.67 7.11 -3.56
N ASP A 27 8.84 7.51 -3.08
CA ASP A 27 9.79 6.54 -2.55
C ASP A 27 9.22 5.88 -1.29
N ALA A 28 8.52 6.65 -0.47
CA ALA A 28 7.87 6.10 0.72
C ALA A 28 6.82 5.07 0.34
N ALA A 29 6.02 5.36 -0.68
CA ALA A 29 4.99 4.42 -1.13
C ALA A 29 5.63 3.15 -1.68
N LYS A 30 6.66 3.30 -2.50
CA LYS A 30 7.34 2.15 -3.08
C LYS A 30 7.95 1.26 -1.99
N THR A 31 8.56 1.88 -0.99
CA THR A 31 9.15 1.15 0.12
C THR A 31 8.08 0.34 0.86
N ALA A 32 6.92 0.97 1.10
CA ALA A 32 5.83 0.28 1.80
C ALA A 32 5.35 -0.93 1.01
N VAL A 33 5.16 -0.75 -0.31
CA VAL A 33 4.68 -1.84 -1.16
C VAL A 33 5.70 -2.97 -1.21
N GLN A 34 6.97 -2.64 -1.38
CA GLN A 34 8.01 -3.67 -1.48
C GLN A 34 8.15 -4.45 -0.18
N THR A 35 8.06 -3.75 0.95
CA THR A 35 8.16 -4.41 2.24
C THR A 35 6.96 -5.32 2.48
N ALA A 36 5.76 -4.82 2.16
CA ALA A 36 4.54 -5.61 2.33
C ALA A 36 4.53 -6.83 1.41
N ALA A 37 5.03 -6.67 0.19
CA ALA A 37 5.05 -7.76 -0.77
C ALA A 37 5.94 -8.92 -0.30
N GLY A 38 6.84 -8.66 0.63
CA GLY A 38 7.67 -9.71 1.20
C GLY A 38 6.91 -10.66 2.12
N THR A 39 5.76 -10.22 2.63
CA THR A 39 4.97 -11.04 3.55
C THR A 39 3.55 -11.29 3.07
N LEU A 40 3.01 -10.40 2.23
CA LEU A 40 1.65 -10.54 1.74
C LEU A 40 1.67 -11.11 0.34
N ARG A 41 0.78 -12.07 0.10
CA ARG A 41 0.65 -12.68 -1.22
C ARG A 41 -0.40 -11.99 -2.05
N ASP A 42 -0.21 -12.04 -3.36
CA ASP A 42 -1.21 -11.54 -4.31
C ASP A 42 -1.59 -10.09 -4.08
N LEU A 43 -0.58 -9.29 -3.76
CA LEU A 43 -0.78 -7.86 -3.61
C LEU A 43 -1.13 -7.30 -5.00
N ARG A 44 -2.26 -6.59 -5.12
CA ARG A 44 -2.76 -6.17 -6.41
C ARG A 44 -2.87 -4.67 -6.57
N VAL A 45 -3.32 -3.97 -5.53
CA VAL A 45 -3.56 -2.54 -5.63
C VAL A 45 -3.06 -1.88 -4.35
N ALA A 46 -2.44 -0.73 -4.52
CA ALA A 46 -2.05 0.11 -3.39
C ALA A 46 -2.65 1.47 -3.64
N GLU A 47 -3.53 1.88 -2.75
CA GLU A 47 -4.19 3.18 -2.86
C GLU A 47 -3.53 4.14 -1.89
N VAL A 48 -3.09 5.29 -2.39
CA VAL A 48 -2.54 6.32 -1.51
C VAL A 48 -3.71 7.04 -0.86
N VAL A 49 -3.78 6.96 0.45
CA VAL A 49 -4.86 7.54 1.22
C VAL A 49 -4.50 8.92 1.72
N LYS A 50 -3.24 9.09 2.11
CA LYS A 50 -2.81 10.33 2.74
C LYS A 50 -1.30 10.47 2.63
N MET A 51 -0.85 11.70 2.50
CA MET A 51 0.58 12.02 2.50
C MET A 51 0.82 13.10 3.54
N ASP A 52 1.84 12.92 4.34
CA ASP A 52 2.22 13.94 5.31
C ASP A 52 3.72 13.91 5.52
N VAL A 53 4.21 14.78 6.37
CA VAL A 53 5.64 14.87 6.65
C VAL A 53 5.86 14.95 8.16
N LYS A 54 6.99 14.44 8.56
CA LYS A 54 7.45 14.59 9.93
C LYS A 54 8.35 15.80 9.98
N ILE A 55 8.16 16.63 10.99
CA ILE A 55 8.92 17.87 11.14
C ILE A 55 9.66 17.84 12.47
N GLU A 56 10.95 18.16 12.41
CA GLU A 56 11.78 18.28 13.60
C GLU A 56 12.58 19.56 13.47
N ASP A 57 12.49 20.38 14.51
CA ASP A 57 13.19 21.68 14.55
C ASP A 57 12.88 22.53 13.32
N GLY A 58 11.61 22.52 12.92
CA GLY A 58 11.16 23.32 11.79
C GLY A 58 11.55 22.81 10.43
N LYS A 59 12.10 21.60 10.36
CA LYS A 59 12.55 21.03 9.09
C LYS A 59 11.84 19.72 8.82
N VAL A 60 11.54 19.48 7.55
CA VAL A 60 10.98 18.20 7.14
C VAL A 60 12.09 17.16 7.21
N THR A 61 11.88 16.14 8.02
CA THR A 61 12.86 15.06 8.18
C THR A 61 12.43 13.77 7.51
N GLU A 62 11.13 13.65 7.21
CA GLU A 62 10.63 12.39 6.70
C GLU A 62 9.34 12.63 5.92
N TYR A 63 9.23 12.00 4.77
CA TYR A 63 7.99 11.97 3.99
C TYR A 63 7.27 10.68 4.35
N ARG A 64 5.96 10.76 4.60
CA ARG A 64 5.18 9.59 4.97
C ARG A 64 4.00 9.45 4.02
N THR A 65 3.79 8.23 3.55
CA THR A 65 2.66 7.92 2.69
C THR A 65 1.86 6.81 3.31
N ARG A 66 0.58 7.07 3.52
CA ARG A 66 -0.35 6.08 4.06
C ARG A 66 -1.05 5.41 2.89
N LEU A 67 -1.03 4.09 2.87
CA LEU A 67 -1.60 3.33 1.77
C LEU A 67 -2.53 2.26 2.30
N GLN A 68 -3.57 1.99 1.52
CA GLN A 68 -4.39 0.82 1.72
C GLN A 68 -3.99 -0.19 0.65
N LEU A 69 -3.52 -1.33 1.09
CA LEU A 69 -3.05 -2.39 0.21
C LEU A 69 -4.15 -3.41 0.05
N SER A 70 -4.52 -3.69 -1.18
CA SER A 70 -5.54 -4.68 -1.49
C SER A 70 -4.87 -5.91 -2.07
N PHE A 71 -5.21 -7.06 -1.53
CA PHE A 71 -4.69 -8.31 -2.06
C PHE A 71 -5.82 -9.31 -2.10
N LYS A 72 -5.72 -10.25 -3.03
CA LYS A 72 -6.79 -11.17 -3.28
C LYS A 72 -6.98 -12.10 -2.09
N TYR A 73 -8.21 -12.20 -1.65
CA TYR A 73 -8.55 -13.06 -0.53
C TYR A 73 -8.63 -14.50 -1.01
N GLU A 74 -7.93 -15.36 -0.33
CA GLU A 74 -7.96 -16.80 -0.64
C GLU A 74 -8.49 -17.52 0.58
N GLY A 75 -9.71 -17.32 0.82
CA GLY A 75 -10.32 -17.95 1.98
C GLY A 75 -10.76 -19.38 1.76
#